data_ce08d312e9cdbd4c4cbc70f276a1f4f5
#
_entry.id   ce08d312e9cdbd4c4cbc70f276a1f4f5
#
_cell.length_a   1.000
_cell.length_b   1.000
_cell.length_c   1.000
_cell.angle_alpha   90.00
_cell.angle_beta   90.00
_cell.angle_gamma   90.00
#
_symmetry.space_group_name_H-M   'P 1'
#
loop_
_entity.id
_entity.type
_entity.pdbx_description
1 polymer ?
#
loop_
_entity_poly.entity_id
_entity_poly.type
_entity_poly.pdbx_seq_one_letter_code
_entity_poly.pdbx_strand_id
1 'polypeptide(L)'
;MHTLSNSQVTLIYVLSDSVGETGEMVAKAAMSQFDGGNIRVRRKPYLKSAEQIDLALKEASQNKSAILYTLVRPDLKLILETKAKALGLVHVDIMGPVVNALSSISHLSPRNEPGLIRKIDDAYFAKIEAIEFAVKFDDGKEPRGLLQADIVITGV
;
A
#
# COMPACT_ATOMS: atom_id res chain seq x y z
N MET A 1 20.59 40.29 -5.29
CA MET A 1 20.33 39.77 -3.94
C MET A 1 19.28 38.67 -4.06
N HIS A 2 19.68 37.41 -4.22
CA HIS A 2 18.75 36.31 -4.14
C HIS A 2 18.49 36.05 -2.66
N THR A 3 17.29 36.45 -2.21
CA THR A 3 16.77 35.98 -0.92
C THR A 3 16.66 34.46 -0.98
N LEU A 4 17.51 33.79 -0.21
CA LEU A 4 17.32 32.39 0.14
C LEU A 4 15.99 32.27 0.87
N SER A 5 14.94 32.03 0.14
CA SER A 5 13.64 31.64 0.68
C SER A 5 13.91 30.36 1.48
N ASN A 6 13.75 30.47 2.78
CA ASN A 6 13.75 29.36 3.70
C ASN A 6 12.60 28.43 3.30
N SER A 7 12.83 27.54 2.31
CA SER A 7 11.81 26.71 1.72
C SER A 7 11.38 25.66 2.74
N GLN A 8 10.36 26.01 3.51
CA GLN A 8 9.73 25.11 4.46
C GLN A 8 9.39 23.79 3.75
N VAL A 9 9.92 22.68 4.27
CA VAL A 9 9.66 21.34 3.72
C VAL A 9 8.16 21.06 3.81
N THR A 10 7.55 20.74 2.69
CA THR A 10 6.17 20.21 2.65
C THR A 10 6.21 18.71 2.79
N LEU A 11 5.42 18.15 3.67
CA LEU A 11 5.37 16.71 3.92
C LEU A 11 4.08 16.11 3.34
N ILE A 12 4.20 14.95 2.73
CA ILE A 12 3.07 14.09 2.40
C ILE A 12 3.14 12.86 3.30
N TYR A 13 2.14 12.70 4.16
CA TYR A 13 1.98 11.50 4.96
C TYR A 13 1.14 10.49 4.21
N VAL A 14 1.70 9.30 3.98
CA VAL A 14 0.99 8.17 3.37
C VAL A 14 0.56 7.21 4.47
N LEU A 15 -0.72 7.18 4.78
CA LEU A 15 -1.33 6.34 5.81
C LEU A 15 -1.96 5.10 5.18
N SER A 16 -1.62 3.91 5.68
CA SER A 16 -2.13 2.66 5.13
C SER A 16 -2.33 1.59 6.22
N ASP A 17 -3.36 0.77 6.06
CA ASP A 17 -3.58 -0.45 6.85
C ASP A 17 -2.80 -1.67 6.33
N SER A 18 -2.03 -1.48 5.25
CA SER A 18 -1.06 -2.42 4.69
C SER A 18 0.31 -1.74 4.57
N VAL A 19 1.12 -2.11 3.57
CA VAL A 19 2.49 -1.59 3.39
C VAL A 19 2.54 -0.14 2.96
N GLY A 20 1.52 0.35 2.24
CA GLY A 20 1.42 1.75 1.81
C GLY A 20 2.18 2.08 0.51
N GLU A 21 2.62 1.08 -0.23
CA GLU A 21 3.36 1.27 -1.50
C GLU A 21 2.52 2.00 -2.55
N THR A 22 1.26 1.63 -2.71
CA THR A 22 0.34 2.29 -3.67
C THR A 22 0.23 3.79 -3.40
N GLY A 23 0.02 4.17 -2.13
CA GLY A 23 -0.05 5.57 -1.73
C GLY A 23 1.27 6.31 -1.94
N GLU A 24 2.40 5.66 -1.68
CA GLU A 24 3.72 6.24 -1.93
C GLU A 24 3.99 6.46 -3.43
N MET A 25 3.59 5.52 -4.28
CA MET A 25 3.72 5.67 -5.73
C MET A 25 2.88 6.83 -6.27
N VAL A 26 1.62 6.96 -5.81
CA VAL A 26 0.75 8.08 -6.18
C VAL A 26 1.34 9.41 -5.68
N ALA A 27 1.84 9.45 -4.45
CA ALA A 27 2.51 10.64 -3.92
C ALA A 27 3.70 11.05 -4.79
N LYS A 28 4.58 10.13 -5.14
CA LYS A 28 5.75 10.39 -6.01
C LYS A 28 5.33 10.86 -7.40
N ALA A 29 4.31 10.24 -8.00
CA ALA A 29 3.78 10.64 -9.30
C ALA A 29 3.19 12.06 -9.24
N ALA A 30 2.45 12.41 -8.19
CA ALA A 30 1.94 13.75 -8.00
C ALA A 30 3.08 14.77 -7.78
N MET A 31 4.08 14.45 -6.97
CA MET A 31 5.23 15.31 -6.71
C MET A 31 6.02 15.66 -7.98
N SER A 32 6.11 14.75 -8.95
CA SER A 32 6.80 14.99 -10.22
C SER A 32 6.14 16.07 -11.10
N GLN A 33 4.93 16.50 -10.76
CA GLN A 33 4.24 17.59 -11.45
C GLN A 33 4.61 19.00 -10.92
N PHE A 34 5.50 19.05 -9.91
CA PHE A 34 5.91 20.31 -9.28
C PHE A 34 7.41 20.53 -9.42
N ASP A 35 7.79 21.56 -10.15
CA ASP A 35 9.19 21.94 -10.33
C ASP A 35 9.75 22.63 -9.07
N GLY A 36 10.89 22.13 -8.56
CA GLY A 36 11.65 22.80 -7.50
C GLY A 36 11.05 22.78 -6.11
N GLY A 37 10.01 22.01 -5.87
CA GLY A 37 9.37 21.89 -4.54
C GLY A 37 10.18 21.00 -3.59
N ASN A 38 10.46 21.47 -2.36
CA ASN A 38 11.02 20.63 -1.30
C ASN A 38 9.87 19.83 -0.65
N ILE A 39 9.39 18.81 -1.38
CA ILE A 39 8.31 17.92 -0.93
C ILE A 39 8.90 16.57 -0.55
N ARG A 40 8.50 16.02 0.59
CA ARG A 40 8.97 14.71 1.07
C ARG A 40 7.80 13.83 1.47
N VAL A 41 7.94 12.52 1.23
CA VAL A 41 6.95 11.52 1.63
C VAL A 41 7.37 10.86 2.94
N ARG A 42 6.42 10.74 3.87
CA ARG A 42 6.52 9.93 5.08
C ARG A 42 5.46 8.85 5.08
N ARG A 43 5.86 7.61 5.00
CA ARG A 43 4.96 6.46 5.02
C ARG A 43 4.71 5.99 6.46
N LYS A 44 3.44 5.78 6.79
CA LYS A 44 2.95 5.20 8.05
C LYS A 44 2.14 3.93 7.70
N PRO A 45 2.82 2.79 7.56
CA PRO A 45 2.19 1.53 7.19
C PRO A 45 1.58 0.81 8.39
N TYR A 46 0.78 -0.21 8.12
CA TYR A 46 0.22 -1.15 9.08
C TYR A 46 -0.59 -0.50 10.20
N LEU A 47 -1.35 0.54 9.90
CA LEU A 47 -2.27 1.17 10.84
C LEU A 47 -3.44 0.21 11.13
N LYS A 48 -3.58 -0.18 12.39
CA LYS A 48 -4.56 -1.19 12.83
C LYS A 48 -5.55 -0.66 13.86
N SER A 49 -5.27 0.50 14.45
CA SER A 49 -6.08 1.06 15.52
C SER A 49 -6.27 2.57 15.41
N ALA A 50 -7.29 3.08 16.13
CA ALA A 50 -7.59 4.50 16.22
C ALA A 50 -6.42 5.30 16.83
N GLU A 51 -5.73 4.74 17.80
CA GLU A 51 -4.61 5.38 18.50
C GLU A 51 -3.43 5.61 17.54
N GLN A 52 -3.15 4.64 16.66
CA GLN A 52 -2.09 4.79 15.65
C GLN A 52 -2.43 5.88 14.63
N ILE A 53 -3.70 5.98 14.24
CA ILE A 53 -4.19 7.06 13.37
C ILE A 53 -4.03 8.41 14.07
N ASP A 54 -4.42 8.51 15.34
CA ASP A 54 -4.28 9.72 16.13
C ASP A 54 -2.84 10.21 16.22
N LEU A 55 -1.92 9.32 16.50
CA LEU A 55 -0.49 9.66 16.55
C LEU A 55 0.02 10.17 15.20
N ALA A 56 -0.37 9.52 14.11
CA ALA A 56 0.03 9.93 12.77
C ALA A 56 -0.55 11.31 12.39
N LEU A 57 -1.82 11.56 12.71
CA LEU A 57 -2.47 12.85 12.43
C LEU A 57 -1.92 13.99 13.32
N LYS A 58 -1.61 13.73 14.59
CA LYS A 58 -0.94 14.68 15.48
C LYS A 58 0.43 15.06 14.95
N GLU A 59 1.23 14.09 14.51
CA GLU A 59 2.53 14.36 13.90
C GLU A 59 2.37 15.21 12.62
N ALA A 60 1.41 14.86 11.77
CA ALA A 60 1.14 15.60 10.54
C ALA A 60 0.69 17.05 10.82
N SER A 61 -0.13 17.28 11.84
CA SER A 61 -0.63 18.62 12.19
C SER A 61 0.45 19.60 12.67
N GLN A 62 1.58 19.07 13.13
CA GLN A 62 2.73 19.89 13.56
C GLN A 62 3.59 20.37 12.38
N ASN A 63 3.31 19.91 11.19
CA ASN A 63 4.06 20.19 9.98
C ASN A 63 3.13 20.78 8.90
N LYS A 64 3.70 21.50 7.91
CA LYS A 64 2.98 21.79 6.67
C LYS A 64 2.84 20.51 5.88
N SER A 65 1.68 19.86 5.97
CA SER A 65 1.51 18.52 5.41
C SER A 65 0.15 18.28 4.77
N ALA A 66 0.12 17.28 3.89
CA ALA A 66 -1.09 16.66 3.38
C ALA A 66 -1.09 15.16 3.71
N ILE A 67 -2.28 14.59 3.85
CA ILE A 67 -2.49 13.16 4.11
C ILE A 67 -2.98 12.50 2.83
N LEU A 68 -2.28 11.49 2.36
CA LEU A 68 -2.80 10.51 1.39
C LEU A 68 -3.05 9.20 2.14
N TYR A 69 -4.19 8.57 1.92
CA TYR A 69 -4.45 7.30 2.60
C TYR A 69 -5.03 6.24 1.69
N THR A 70 -4.66 4.99 2.00
CA THR A 70 -5.08 3.78 1.28
C THR A 70 -5.73 2.79 2.25
N LEU A 71 -6.49 3.31 3.22
CA LEU A 71 -7.23 2.50 4.16
C LEU A 71 -8.42 1.84 3.45
N VAL A 72 -8.55 0.52 3.59
CA VAL A 72 -9.69 -0.23 3.07
C VAL A 72 -10.69 -0.60 4.16
N ARG A 73 -10.27 -0.60 5.43
CA ARG A 73 -11.16 -0.82 6.57
C ARG A 73 -12.06 0.39 6.82
N PRO A 74 -13.41 0.25 6.77
CA PRO A 74 -14.33 1.38 6.88
C PRO A 74 -14.27 2.09 8.23
N ASP A 75 -14.05 1.34 9.32
CA ASP A 75 -13.92 1.88 10.68
C ASP A 75 -12.72 2.82 10.83
N LEU A 76 -11.54 2.41 10.35
CA LEU A 76 -10.32 3.22 10.41
C LEU A 76 -10.40 4.43 9.48
N LYS A 77 -11.02 4.25 8.31
CA LYS A 77 -11.25 5.33 7.35
C LYS A 77 -12.11 6.44 7.96
N LEU A 78 -13.25 6.08 8.56
CA LEU A 78 -14.14 7.04 9.20
C LEU A 78 -13.43 7.82 10.32
N ILE A 79 -12.62 7.13 11.14
CA ILE A 79 -11.83 7.75 12.21
C ILE A 79 -10.84 8.76 11.62
N LEU A 80 -10.09 8.37 10.59
CA LEU A 80 -9.11 9.23 9.93
C LEU A 80 -9.78 10.49 9.36
N GLU A 81 -10.84 10.33 8.57
CA GLU A 81 -11.53 11.43 7.92
C GLU A 81 -12.11 12.43 8.93
N THR A 82 -12.78 11.90 9.98
CA THR A 82 -13.36 12.73 11.04
C THR A 82 -12.29 13.55 11.76
N LYS A 83 -11.20 12.92 12.14
CA LYS A 83 -10.13 13.57 12.91
C LYS A 83 -9.25 14.49 12.05
N ALA A 84 -8.94 14.11 10.81
CA ALA A 84 -8.21 14.97 9.88
C ALA A 84 -8.99 16.26 9.57
N LYS A 85 -10.31 16.14 9.38
CA LYS A 85 -11.20 17.30 9.20
C LYS A 85 -11.21 18.19 10.42
N ALA A 86 -11.32 17.62 11.62
CA ALA A 86 -11.29 18.39 12.88
C ALA A 86 -9.96 19.14 13.09
N LEU A 87 -8.85 18.60 12.61
CA LEU A 87 -7.52 19.21 12.66
C LEU A 87 -7.25 20.16 11.47
N GLY A 88 -8.19 20.32 10.54
CA GLY A 88 -8.00 21.16 9.34
C GLY A 88 -6.93 20.61 8.37
N LEU A 89 -6.64 19.33 8.42
CA LEU A 89 -5.63 18.70 7.56
C LEU A 89 -6.21 18.39 6.18
N VAL A 90 -5.46 18.73 5.14
CA VAL A 90 -5.75 18.30 3.77
C VAL A 90 -5.56 16.79 3.71
N HIS A 91 -6.61 16.08 3.30
CA HIS A 91 -6.57 14.61 3.21
C HIS A 91 -7.27 14.10 1.96
N VAL A 92 -6.71 13.04 1.36
CA VAL A 92 -7.16 12.46 0.10
C VAL A 92 -7.25 10.94 0.23
N ASP A 93 -8.44 10.41 -0.03
CA ASP A 93 -8.67 8.96 -0.17
C ASP A 93 -8.25 8.50 -1.56
N ILE A 94 -7.25 7.63 -1.63
CA ILE A 94 -6.77 7.08 -2.90
C ILE A 94 -7.55 5.84 -3.31
N MET A 95 -7.93 5.01 -2.36
CA MET A 95 -8.56 3.70 -2.64
C MET A 95 -10.08 3.77 -2.73
N GLY A 96 -10.73 4.53 -1.86
CA GLY A 96 -12.19 4.52 -1.74
C GLY A 96 -12.93 4.86 -3.03
N PRO A 97 -12.61 5.96 -3.73
CA PRO A 97 -13.27 6.31 -4.99
C PRO A 97 -13.15 5.21 -6.04
N VAL A 98 -11.99 4.57 -6.17
CA VAL A 98 -11.75 3.48 -7.12
C VAL A 98 -12.54 2.23 -6.74
N VAL A 99 -12.50 1.84 -5.49
CA VAL A 99 -13.26 0.68 -4.97
C VAL A 99 -14.76 0.88 -5.17
N ASN A 100 -15.28 2.08 -4.88
CA ASN A 100 -16.68 2.41 -5.08
C ASN A 100 -17.10 2.37 -6.54
N ALA A 101 -16.27 2.89 -7.45
CA ALA A 101 -16.51 2.83 -8.88
C ALA A 101 -16.57 1.38 -9.37
N LEU A 102 -15.62 0.54 -8.96
CA LEU A 102 -15.61 -0.89 -9.31
C LEU A 102 -16.82 -1.62 -8.75
N SER A 103 -17.21 -1.35 -7.50
CA SER A 103 -18.42 -1.94 -6.90
C SER A 103 -19.69 -1.58 -7.68
N SER A 104 -19.79 -0.33 -8.14
CA SER A 104 -20.95 0.16 -8.89
C SER A 104 -21.13 -0.53 -10.24
N ILE A 105 -20.02 -0.82 -10.96
CA ILE A 105 -20.09 -1.44 -12.29
C ILE A 105 -20.11 -2.96 -12.24
N SER A 106 -19.47 -3.58 -11.23
CA SER A 106 -19.41 -5.04 -11.08
C SER A 106 -20.57 -5.62 -10.28
N HIS A 107 -21.29 -4.78 -9.53
CA HIS A 107 -22.30 -5.18 -8.54
C HIS A 107 -21.76 -6.11 -7.44
N LEU A 108 -20.45 -6.12 -7.21
CA LEU A 108 -19.79 -6.90 -6.16
C LEU A 108 -19.53 -6.04 -4.93
N SER A 109 -19.63 -6.65 -3.76
CA SER A 109 -19.25 -6.00 -2.50
C SER A 109 -17.74 -6.08 -2.26
N PRO A 110 -17.08 -4.97 -1.87
CA PRO A 110 -15.67 -4.99 -1.56
C PRO A 110 -15.40 -5.82 -0.29
N ARG A 111 -14.29 -6.53 -0.27
CA ARG A 111 -13.90 -7.37 0.88
C ARG A 111 -13.40 -6.55 2.07
N ASN A 112 -12.92 -5.34 1.83
CA ASN A 112 -12.36 -4.43 2.84
C ASN A 112 -11.23 -5.05 3.69
N GLU A 113 -10.46 -5.95 3.10
CA GLU A 113 -9.33 -6.62 3.72
C GLU A 113 -8.01 -5.95 3.31
N PRO A 114 -7.18 -5.49 4.27
CA PRO A 114 -5.86 -4.94 3.97
C PRO A 114 -4.91 -5.97 3.34
N GLY A 115 -4.11 -5.52 2.38
CA GLY A 115 -3.01 -6.31 1.82
C GLY A 115 -3.39 -7.44 0.88
N LEU A 116 -4.63 -7.48 0.36
CA LEU A 116 -5.11 -8.53 -0.55
C LEU A 116 -4.24 -8.70 -1.80
N ILE A 117 -3.75 -7.61 -2.38
CA ILE A 117 -2.88 -7.67 -3.57
C ILE A 117 -1.65 -8.54 -3.33
N ARG A 118 -1.04 -8.44 -2.14
CA ARG A 118 0.13 -9.26 -1.78
C ARG A 118 -0.21 -10.73 -1.58
N LYS A 119 -1.38 -11.02 -1.02
CA LYS A 119 -1.84 -12.42 -0.89
C LYS A 119 -2.04 -13.07 -2.26
N ILE A 120 -2.50 -12.29 -3.25
CA ILE A 120 -2.65 -12.77 -4.64
C ILE A 120 -1.28 -12.98 -5.28
N ASP A 121 -0.37 -12.02 -5.11
CA ASP A 121 0.98 -12.09 -5.66
C ASP A 121 1.77 -13.26 -5.06
N ASP A 122 1.74 -13.45 -3.75
CA ASP A 122 2.40 -14.57 -3.06
C ASP A 122 1.86 -15.92 -3.55
N ALA A 123 0.54 -16.05 -3.70
CA ALA A 123 -0.08 -17.28 -4.21
C ALA A 123 0.25 -17.53 -5.70
N TYR A 124 0.37 -16.47 -6.49
CA TYR A 124 0.77 -16.55 -7.90
C TYR A 124 2.24 -16.97 -8.01
N PHE A 125 3.14 -16.31 -7.29
CA PHE A 125 4.56 -16.63 -7.32
C PHE A 125 4.82 -18.05 -6.79
N ALA A 126 4.16 -18.48 -5.72
CA ALA A 126 4.26 -19.86 -5.23
C ALA A 126 3.83 -20.89 -6.29
N LYS A 127 2.79 -20.59 -7.10
CA LYS A 127 2.40 -21.46 -8.22
C LYS A 127 3.44 -21.49 -9.32
N ILE A 128 4.01 -20.35 -9.69
CA ILE A 128 5.06 -20.29 -10.72
C ILE A 128 6.30 -21.04 -10.25
N GLU A 129 6.73 -20.83 -9.02
CA GLU A 129 7.88 -21.54 -8.43
C GLU A 129 7.66 -23.06 -8.41
N ALA A 130 6.46 -23.53 -8.05
CA ALA A 130 6.09 -24.93 -8.08
C ALA A 130 6.12 -25.51 -9.50
N ILE A 131 5.66 -24.77 -10.51
CA ILE A 131 5.70 -25.19 -11.92
C ILE A 131 7.14 -25.24 -12.42
N GLU A 132 7.95 -24.22 -12.13
CA GLU A 132 9.37 -24.19 -12.52
C GLU A 132 10.15 -25.34 -11.87
N PHE A 133 9.88 -25.62 -10.59
CA PHE A 133 10.45 -26.76 -9.88
C PHE A 133 10.06 -28.07 -10.57
N ALA A 134 8.78 -28.29 -10.85
CA ALA A 134 8.30 -29.51 -11.50
C ALA A 134 8.96 -29.72 -12.87
N VAL A 135 8.99 -28.67 -13.72
CA VAL A 135 9.61 -28.72 -15.06
C VAL A 135 11.11 -29.00 -15.00
N LYS A 136 11.80 -28.41 -14.02
CA LYS A 136 13.25 -28.58 -13.85
C LYS A 136 13.64 -30.01 -13.47
N PHE A 137 12.84 -30.63 -12.60
CA PHE A 137 13.13 -31.96 -12.04
C PHE A 137 12.29 -33.10 -12.67
N ASP A 138 11.61 -32.80 -13.77
CA ASP A 138 10.81 -33.76 -14.52
C ASP A 138 11.68 -34.88 -15.14
N ASP A 139 11.09 -36.05 -15.31
CA ASP A 139 11.72 -37.23 -15.92
C ASP A 139 13.07 -37.66 -15.30
N GLY A 140 13.29 -37.40 -14.02
CA GLY A 140 14.49 -37.80 -13.30
C GLY A 140 15.79 -37.16 -13.79
N LYS A 141 15.69 -36.03 -14.51
CA LYS A 141 16.84 -35.28 -15.06
C LYS A 141 17.83 -34.87 -13.99
N GLU A 142 17.35 -34.56 -12.79
CA GLU A 142 18.18 -34.12 -11.68
C GLU A 142 17.69 -34.74 -10.35
N PRO A 143 18.20 -35.93 -9.93
CA PRO A 143 17.70 -36.63 -8.76
C PRO A 143 17.76 -35.88 -7.43
N ARG A 144 18.59 -34.84 -7.35
CA ARG A 144 18.71 -33.98 -6.15
C ARG A 144 17.42 -33.21 -5.82
N GLY A 145 16.54 -32.98 -6.80
CA GLY A 145 15.25 -32.36 -6.61
C GLY A 145 14.29 -33.20 -5.75
N LEU A 146 14.45 -34.51 -5.72
CA LEU A 146 13.63 -35.42 -4.91
C LEU A 146 13.68 -35.06 -3.41
N LEU A 147 14.82 -34.60 -2.92
CA LEU A 147 15.00 -34.22 -1.51
C LEU A 147 14.37 -32.87 -1.15
N GLN A 148 13.95 -32.10 -2.14
CA GLN A 148 13.37 -30.77 -1.98
C GLN A 148 11.87 -30.75 -2.34
N ALA A 149 11.36 -31.85 -2.90
CA ALA A 149 9.98 -31.97 -3.33
C ALA A 149 9.05 -32.29 -2.15
N ASP A 150 7.93 -31.61 -2.06
CA ASP A 150 6.86 -31.93 -1.10
C ASP A 150 6.10 -33.16 -1.53
N ILE A 151 5.99 -33.42 -2.84
CA ILE A 151 5.29 -34.57 -3.43
C ILE A 151 6.13 -35.12 -4.59
N VAL A 152 6.31 -36.42 -4.62
CA VAL A 152 6.97 -37.16 -5.71
C VAL A 152 5.97 -38.09 -6.34
N ILE A 153 5.76 -37.98 -7.66
CA ILE A 153 4.91 -38.86 -8.43
C ILE A 153 5.81 -39.84 -9.19
N THR A 154 5.64 -41.14 -8.96
CA THR A 154 6.35 -42.19 -9.69
C THR A 154 5.37 -42.96 -10.56
N GLY A 155 5.76 -43.28 -11.79
CA GLY A 155 4.96 -44.02 -12.74
C GLY A 155 5.82 -44.96 -13.57
N VAL A 156 5.21 -45.95 -14.18
CA VAL A 156 5.78 -46.86 -15.18
C VAL A 156 5.27 -46.46 -16.55
#